data_ff3fd8092ecd79d6274a25e93e717cac
#
_entry.id   ff3fd8092ecd79d6274a25e93e717cac
#
_cell.length_a   1.000
_cell.length_b   1.000
_cell.length_c   1.000
_cell.angle_alpha   90.00
_cell.angle_beta   90.00
_cell.angle_gamma   90.00
#
_symmetry.space_group_name_H-M   'P 1'
#
loop_
_entity.id
_entity.type
_entity.pdbx_description
1 polymer ?
#
loop_
_entity_poly.entity_id
_entity_poly.type
_entity_poly.pdbx_seq_one_letter_code
_entity_poly.pdbx_strand_id
1 'polypeptide(L)'
;MKKLFSLFATLLVLAIALWIGRALWVDYMDTPWTRDGRVRADIINVAADVSGTVVDVPVHDNQWVRRGDLLMQIDPEHYRIAVKQAQALLASRKATWEMRKLNARRRADMDELVISAENRDDASNVATSALADYQLAQAQLEAAELNLSRTRVLAAVDGYVTNLNVHRGDYARIGEAKMAVVDMNSFWVYGFFEETKLPHLKVGDPADLQLMSGEVLKGHVESIARGIYDRDNPQSRELIADVNPTFNWVRLAQRVPVRIHLDQVPQDVLLAAGMTCTVIVRPVDG
;
A
#
# COMPACT_ATOMS: atom_id res chain seq x y z
N MET A 1 53.14 40.50 -37.93
CA MET A 1 52.76 40.17 -36.53
C MET A 1 51.27 40.37 -36.28
N LYS A 2 50.60 41.49 -36.62
CA LYS A 2 49.17 41.74 -36.39
C LYS A 2 48.24 40.69 -37.02
N LYS A 3 48.50 40.22 -38.27
CA LYS A 3 47.65 39.18 -38.92
C LYS A 3 47.77 37.80 -38.26
N LEU A 4 48.97 37.42 -37.82
CA LEU A 4 49.16 36.14 -37.06
C LEU A 4 48.46 36.17 -35.69
N PHE A 5 48.52 37.28 -34.96
CA PHE A 5 47.83 37.47 -33.71
C PHE A 5 46.30 37.41 -33.87
N SER A 6 45.78 38.09 -34.94
CA SER A 6 44.36 38.02 -35.25
C SER A 6 43.90 36.59 -35.59
N LEU A 7 44.70 35.85 -36.37
CA LEU A 7 44.38 34.45 -36.73
C LEU A 7 44.41 33.54 -35.47
N PHE A 8 45.40 33.75 -34.59
CA PHE A 8 45.46 33.01 -33.33
C PHE A 8 44.27 33.32 -32.39
N ALA A 9 43.87 34.61 -32.29
CA ALA A 9 42.72 35.02 -31.52
C ALA A 9 41.41 34.42 -32.05
N THR A 10 41.23 34.40 -33.39
CA THR A 10 40.03 33.78 -33.97
C THR A 10 39.98 32.25 -33.75
N LEU A 11 41.12 31.55 -33.86
CA LEU A 11 41.20 30.13 -33.58
C LEU A 11 40.94 29.82 -32.11
N LEU A 12 41.42 30.65 -31.20
CA LEU A 12 41.16 30.51 -29.75
C LEU A 12 39.66 30.65 -29.45
N VAL A 13 39.00 31.68 -30.00
CA VAL A 13 37.56 31.90 -29.83
C VAL A 13 36.77 30.73 -30.43
N LEU A 14 37.16 30.22 -31.61
CA LEU A 14 36.53 29.06 -32.22
C LEU A 14 36.68 27.80 -31.35
N ALA A 15 37.88 27.56 -30.79
CA ALA A 15 38.10 26.43 -29.87
C ALA A 15 37.25 26.50 -28.60
N ILE A 16 37.14 27.70 -28.02
CA ILE A 16 36.28 27.94 -26.85
C ILE A 16 34.82 27.73 -27.23
N ALA A 17 34.35 28.22 -28.35
CA ALA A 17 32.98 28.04 -28.81
C ALA A 17 32.65 26.56 -29.06
N LEU A 18 33.56 25.80 -29.67
CA LEU A 18 33.39 24.37 -29.87
C LEU A 18 33.40 23.60 -28.54
N TRP A 19 34.23 23.98 -27.59
CA TRP A 19 34.28 23.38 -26.28
C TRP A 19 32.98 23.63 -25.49
N ILE A 20 32.49 24.88 -25.47
CA ILE A 20 31.21 25.25 -24.85
C ILE A 20 30.05 24.52 -25.56
N GLY A 21 30.04 24.51 -26.90
CA GLY A 21 29.03 23.81 -27.68
C GLY A 21 28.96 22.30 -27.35
N ARG A 22 30.14 21.67 -27.21
CA ARG A 22 30.22 20.27 -26.81
C ARG A 22 29.76 20.06 -25.37
N ALA A 23 30.17 20.93 -24.45
CA ALA A 23 29.75 20.83 -23.04
C ALA A 23 28.23 20.96 -22.92
N LEU A 24 27.63 21.95 -23.60
CA LEU A 24 26.17 22.11 -23.63
C LEU A 24 25.46 20.93 -24.31
N TRP A 25 26.07 20.36 -25.36
CA TRP A 25 25.49 19.19 -26.03
C TRP A 25 25.45 17.97 -25.10
N VAL A 26 26.56 17.69 -24.42
CA VAL A 26 26.63 16.57 -23.44
C VAL A 26 25.64 16.78 -22.30
N ASP A 27 25.60 17.98 -21.71
CA ASP A 27 24.71 18.27 -20.58
C ASP A 27 23.23 18.17 -20.98
N TYR A 28 22.84 18.62 -22.17
CA TYR A 28 21.43 18.62 -22.60
C TYR A 28 20.97 17.30 -23.22
N MET A 29 21.84 16.62 -23.99
CA MET A 29 21.48 15.42 -24.74
C MET A 29 21.76 14.13 -23.96
N ASP A 30 22.88 14.06 -23.24
CA ASP A 30 23.31 12.83 -22.56
C ASP A 30 22.81 12.73 -21.14
N THR A 31 22.55 13.85 -20.45
CA THR A 31 21.98 13.81 -19.09
C THR A 31 20.53 13.33 -19.15
N PRO A 32 20.20 12.23 -18.46
CA PRO A 32 18.83 11.74 -18.45
C PRO A 32 17.97 12.64 -17.54
N TRP A 33 17.10 13.42 -18.17
CA TRP A 33 16.13 14.25 -17.46
C TRP A 33 14.73 14.13 -18.07
N THR A 34 13.71 14.39 -17.27
CA THR A 34 12.31 14.47 -17.71
C THR A 34 11.54 15.52 -16.92
N ARG A 35 10.61 16.21 -17.60
CA ARG A 35 9.63 17.10 -16.95
C ARG A 35 8.35 16.37 -16.52
N ASP A 36 8.20 15.12 -16.94
CA ASP A 36 7.02 14.30 -16.59
C ASP A 36 7.37 13.41 -15.39
N GLY A 37 7.72 14.05 -14.28
CA GLY A 37 7.82 13.40 -12.98
C GLY A 37 6.50 13.55 -12.22
N ARG A 38 6.04 12.47 -11.56
CA ARG A 38 4.81 12.47 -10.76
C ARG A 38 5.07 11.93 -9.38
N VAL A 39 4.77 12.74 -8.40
CA VAL A 39 4.79 12.34 -6.99
C VAL A 39 3.67 11.33 -6.76
N ARG A 40 3.99 10.23 -6.10
CA ARG A 40 3.06 9.18 -5.69
C ARG A 40 3.25 8.87 -4.22
N ALA A 41 2.20 8.33 -3.62
CA ALA A 41 2.23 7.78 -2.26
C ALA A 41 1.28 6.58 -2.21
N ASP A 42 1.44 5.74 -1.22
CA ASP A 42 0.49 4.68 -0.96
C ASP A 42 -0.79 5.28 -0.37
N ILE A 43 -1.90 5.00 -1.04
CA ILE A 43 -3.22 5.45 -0.62
C ILE A 43 -3.98 4.25 -0.10
N ILE A 44 -4.21 4.22 1.20
CA ILE A 44 -4.87 3.12 1.88
C ILE A 44 -6.37 3.42 1.93
N ASN A 45 -7.14 2.64 1.19
CA ASN A 45 -8.59 2.71 1.23
C ASN A 45 -9.10 2.13 2.54
N VAL A 46 -9.81 2.95 3.31
CA VAL A 46 -10.39 2.57 4.59
C VAL A 46 -11.81 2.06 4.36
N ALA A 47 -11.98 0.76 4.54
CA ALA A 47 -13.26 0.08 4.46
C ALA A 47 -13.63 -0.51 5.83
N ALA A 48 -14.92 -0.72 6.05
CA ALA A 48 -15.40 -1.41 7.24
C ALA A 48 -15.24 -2.93 7.10
N ASP A 49 -14.77 -3.58 8.14
CA ASP A 49 -14.70 -5.05 8.24
C ASP A 49 -16.02 -5.68 8.71
N VAL A 50 -16.92 -4.86 9.25
CA VAL A 50 -18.27 -5.27 9.72
C VAL A 50 -19.29 -4.25 9.23
N SER A 51 -20.53 -4.72 8.98
CA SER A 51 -21.60 -3.84 8.49
C SER A 51 -22.41 -3.24 9.63
N GLY A 52 -22.89 -2.01 9.45
CA GLY A 52 -23.78 -1.37 10.41
C GLY A 52 -23.90 0.14 10.20
N THR A 53 -24.73 0.78 11.02
CA THR A 53 -24.88 2.22 10.99
C THR A 53 -23.66 2.91 11.61
N VAL A 54 -23.16 3.94 10.96
CA VAL A 54 -22.07 4.77 11.48
C VAL A 54 -22.63 5.70 12.56
N VAL A 55 -22.13 5.56 13.78
CA VAL A 55 -22.59 6.37 14.93
C VAL A 55 -21.69 7.56 15.20
N ASP A 56 -20.42 7.47 14.78
CA ASP A 56 -19.46 8.56 14.96
C ASP A 56 -18.38 8.57 13.87
N VAL A 57 -17.94 9.79 13.48
CA VAL A 57 -16.84 10.04 12.56
C VAL A 57 -16.04 11.20 13.13
N PRO A 58 -15.04 10.92 14.00
CA PRO A 58 -14.32 11.95 14.73
C PRO A 58 -13.27 12.69 13.91
N VAL A 59 -13.07 12.31 12.64
CA VAL A 59 -12.05 12.89 11.75
C VAL A 59 -12.69 13.76 10.67
N HIS A 60 -11.87 14.67 10.12
CA HIS A 60 -12.24 15.55 9.02
C HIS A 60 -11.36 15.28 7.80
N ASP A 61 -11.83 15.73 6.62
CA ASP A 61 -11.02 15.63 5.41
C ASP A 61 -9.75 16.47 5.55
N ASN A 62 -8.63 15.95 5.04
CA ASN A 62 -7.27 16.51 5.17
C ASN A 62 -6.75 16.62 6.63
N GLN A 63 -7.33 15.89 7.56
CA GLN A 63 -6.83 15.80 8.94
C GLN A 63 -5.66 14.81 9.03
N TRP A 64 -4.62 15.21 9.79
CA TRP A 64 -3.55 14.29 10.18
C TRP A 64 -4.05 13.27 11.19
N VAL A 65 -3.72 12.00 10.96
CA VAL A 65 -4.02 10.88 11.86
C VAL A 65 -2.78 10.01 12.06
N ARG A 66 -2.68 9.39 13.23
CA ARG A 66 -1.66 8.40 13.53
C ARG A 66 -2.25 7.00 13.42
N ARG A 67 -1.40 6.04 13.17
CA ARG A 67 -1.77 4.63 13.21
C ARG A 67 -2.45 4.31 14.54
N GLY A 68 -3.65 3.72 14.46
CA GLY A 68 -4.47 3.38 15.63
C GLY A 68 -5.50 4.45 16.01
N ASP A 69 -5.49 5.64 15.42
CA ASP A 69 -6.51 6.64 15.65
C ASP A 69 -7.86 6.18 15.10
N LEU A 70 -8.95 6.54 15.80
CA LEU A 70 -10.30 6.18 15.40
C LEU A 70 -10.73 7.04 14.21
N LEU A 71 -11.06 6.39 13.09
CA LEU A 71 -11.55 7.06 11.88
C LEU A 71 -13.07 7.09 11.80
N MET A 72 -13.72 5.97 12.12
CA MET A 72 -15.18 5.91 12.25
C MET A 72 -15.59 4.81 13.24
N GLN A 73 -16.75 4.98 13.84
CA GLN A 73 -17.37 4.02 14.75
C GLN A 73 -18.68 3.51 14.18
N ILE A 74 -18.78 2.21 13.99
CA ILE A 74 -20.01 1.50 13.65
C ILE A 74 -20.77 1.18 14.94
N ASP A 75 -22.10 1.16 14.90
CA ASP A 75 -22.94 0.83 16.04
C ASP A 75 -22.52 -0.53 16.66
N PRO A 76 -22.01 -0.55 17.90
CA PRO A 76 -21.52 -1.76 18.53
C PRO A 76 -22.60 -2.58 19.23
N GLU A 77 -23.83 -2.09 19.36
CA GLU A 77 -24.84 -2.71 20.25
C GLU A 77 -25.17 -4.15 19.83
N HIS A 78 -25.42 -4.38 18.55
CA HIS A 78 -25.68 -5.74 18.05
C HIS A 78 -24.49 -6.68 18.32
N TYR A 79 -23.28 -6.21 18.15
CA TYR A 79 -22.05 -6.97 18.39
C TYR A 79 -21.80 -7.23 19.87
N ARG A 80 -22.11 -6.27 20.74
CA ARG A 80 -22.08 -6.48 22.22
C ARG A 80 -23.04 -7.56 22.67
N ILE A 81 -24.24 -7.58 22.07
CA ILE A 81 -25.23 -8.63 22.36
C ILE A 81 -24.69 -9.99 21.91
N ALA A 82 -24.09 -10.09 20.72
CA ALA A 82 -23.50 -11.32 20.20
C ALA A 82 -22.36 -11.84 21.12
N VAL A 83 -21.51 -10.96 21.65
CA VAL A 83 -20.48 -11.33 22.65
C VAL A 83 -21.11 -11.89 23.91
N LYS A 84 -22.14 -11.24 24.46
CA LYS A 84 -22.84 -11.74 25.66
C LYS A 84 -23.48 -13.12 25.43
N GLN A 85 -24.06 -13.36 24.27
CA GLN A 85 -24.62 -14.65 23.89
C GLN A 85 -23.55 -15.74 23.82
N ALA A 86 -22.41 -15.44 23.15
CA ALA A 86 -21.28 -16.35 23.05
C ALA A 86 -20.65 -16.67 24.42
N GLN A 87 -20.54 -15.66 25.31
CA GLN A 87 -20.07 -15.85 26.68
C GLN A 87 -20.98 -16.80 27.49
N ALA A 88 -22.31 -16.63 27.38
CA ALA A 88 -23.26 -17.50 28.05
C ALA A 88 -23.18 -18.94 27.51
N LEU A 89 -23.03 -19.11 26.19
CA LEU A 89 -22.85 -20.42 25.56
C LEU A 89 -21.55 -21.08 26.05
N LEU A 90 -20.45 -20.37 26.08
CA LEU A 90 -19.16 -20.85 26.56
C LEU A 90 -19.27 -21.34 28.02
N ALA A 91 -19.90 -20.55 28.89
CA ALA A 91 -20.11 -20.93 30.29
C ALA A 91 -20.93 -22.23 30.43
N SER A 92 -21.99 -22.38 29.62
CA SER A 92 -22.80 -23.59 29.59
C SER A 92 -22.02 -24.82 29.12
N ARG A 93 -21.24 -24.69 28.02
CA ARG A 93 -20.43 -25.79 27.48
C ARG A 93 -19.30 -26.17 28.42
N LYS A 94 -18.69 -25.20 29.08
CA LYS A 94 -17.67 -25.43 30.11
C LYS A 94 -18.20 -26.25 31.25
N ALA A 95 -19.34 -25.87 31.81
CA ALA A 95 -19.99 -26.62 32.90
C ALA A 95 -20.34 -28.06 32.49
N THR A 96 -20.83 -28.25 31.26
CA THR A 96 -21.11 -29.58 30.72
C THR A 96 -19.83 -30.41 30.61
N TRP A 97 -18.78 -29.86 30.05
CA TRP A 97 -17.48 -30.55 29.93
C TRP A 97 -16.92 -30.93 31.31
N GLU A 98 -16.89 -30.00 32.26
CA GLU A 98 -16.40 -30.26 33.62
C GLU A 98 -17.17 -31.39 34.30
N MET A 99 -18.50 -31.41 34.16
CA MET A 99 -19.36 -32.49 34.68
C MET A 99 -19.03 -33.84 34.01
N ARG A 100 -18.90 -33.87 32.67
CA ARG A 100 -18.57 -35.11 31.93
C ARG A 100 -17.17 -35.61 32.24
N LYS A 101 -16.21 -34.71 32.34
CA LYS A 101 -14.83 -35.02 32.75
C LYS A 101 -14.78 -35.64 34.15
N LEU A 102 -15.53 -35.09 35.10
CA LEU A 102 -15.61 -35.63 36.45
C LEU A 102 -16.26 -37.02 36.46
N ASN A 103 -17.32 -37.23 35.69
CA ASN A 103 -17.97 -38.51 35.55
C ASN A 103 -17.08 -39.57 34.91
N ALA A 104 -16.31 -39.19 33.85
CA ALA A 104 -15.33 -40.09 33.24
C ALA A 104 -14.24 -40.51 34.23
N ARG A 105 -13.67 -39.57 35.00
CA ARG A 105 -12.68 -39.85 36.03
C ARG A 105 -13.23 -40.79 37.08
N ARG A 106 -14.42 -40.51 37.63
CA ARG A 106 -15.04 -41.39 38.64
C ARG A 106 -15.25 -42.81 38.13
N ARG A 107 -15.62 -43.00 36.85
CA ARG A 107 -15.77 -44.32 36.24
C ARG A 107 -14.42 -44.99 35.96
N ALA A 108 -13.40 -44.25 35.66
CA ALA A 108 -12.03 -44.79 35.48
C ALA A 108 -11.44 -45.31 36.79
N ASP A 109 -11.78 -44.67 37.91
CA ASP A 109 -11.30 -45.02 39.26
C ASP A 109 -12.12 -46.21 39.92
N MET A 110 -13.21 -46.68 39.28
CA MET A 110 -13.98 -47.83 39.79
C MET A 110 -13.34 -49.15 39.37
N ASP A 111 -13.55 -50.20 40.24
CA ASP A 111 -13.08 -51.56 39.99
C ASP A 111 -13.73 -52.15 38.72
N GLU A 112 -12.97 -52.99 37.99
CA GLU A 112 -13.44 -53.69 36.77
C GLU A 112 -14.61 -54.65 37.07
N LEU A 113 -14.76 -55.14 38.29
CA LEU A 113 -15.89 -55.93 38.70
C LEU A 113 -17.19 -55.13 38.83
N VAL A 114 -17.10 -53.80 38.90
CA VAL A 114 -18.26 -52.90 39.10
C VAL A 114 -18.69 -52.24 37.80
N ILE A 115 -17.76 -51.99 36.87
CA ILE A 115 -18.06 -51.28 35.63
C ILE A 115 -17.33 -51.93 34.45
N SER A 116 -18.03 -52.14 33.32
CA SER A 116 -17.43 -52.70 32.09
C SER A 116 -16.45 -51.73 31.42
N ALA A 117 -15.47 -52.28 30.72
CA ALA A 117 -14.52 -51.47 29.89
C ALA A 117 -15.26 -50.56 28.88
N GLU A 118 -16.32 -51.08 28.25
CA GLU A 118 -17.17 -50.32 27.33
C GLU A 118 -17.78 -49.07 27.98
N ASN A 119 -18.31 -49.17 29.18
CA ASN A 119 -18.87 -48.04 29.90
C ASN A 119 -17.84 -47.00 30.36
N ARG A 120 -16.59 -47.40 30.55
CA ARG A 120 -15.45 -46.48 30.79
C ARG A 120 -15.08 -45.71 29.51
N ASP A 121 -14.97 -46.46 28.42
CA ASP A 121 -14.64 -45.88 27.10
C ASP A 121 -15.72 -44.93 26.63
N ASP A 122 -17.00 -45.28 26.81
CA ASP A 122 -18.13 -44.40 26.51
C ASP A 122 -18.06 -43.09 27.32
N ALA A 123 -17.79 -43.18 28.62
CA ALA A 123 -17.69 -41.98 29.47
C ALA A 123 -16.50 -41.08 29.04
N SER A 124 -15.39 -41.69 28.63
CA SER A 124 -14.22 -40.99 28.11
C SER A 124 -14.52 -40.31 26.77
N ASN A 125 -15.19 -41.01 25.85
CA ASN A 125 -15.60 -40.48 24.57
C ASN A 125 -16.59 -39.32 24.70
N VAL A 126 -17.57 -39.44 25.63
CA VAL A 126 -18.53 -38.35 25.94
C VAL A 126 -17.81 -37.15 26.54
N ALA A 127 -16.81 -37.35 27.41
CA ALA A 127 -16.03 -36.25 27.97
C ALA A 127 -15.16 -35.54 26.87
N THR A 128 -14.59 -36.32 25.96
CA THR A 128 -13.84 -35.80 24.81
C THR A 128 -14.72 -34.99 23.85
N SER A 129 -15.93 -35.49 23.55
CA SER A 129 -16.92 -34.77 22.76
C SER A 129 -17.33 -33.45 23.41
N ALA A 130 -17.60 -33.49 24.74
CA ALA A 130 -17.92 -32.27 25.48
C ALA A 130 -16.77 -31.25 25.53
N LEU A 131 -15.50 -31.70 25.50
CA LEU A 131 -14.34 -30.83 25.36
C LEU A 131 -14.33 -30.15 23.99
N ALA A 132 -14.61 -30.89 22.93
CA ALA A 132 -14.68 -30.32 21.58
C ALA A 132 -15.80 -29.27 21.47
N ASP A 133 -16.96 -29.52 22.07
CA ASP A 133 -18.06 -28.55 22.14
C ASP A 133 -17.68 -27.28 22.94
N TYR A 134 -16.92 -27.41 24.01
CA TYR A 134 -16.39 -26.29 24.78
C TYR A 134 -15.40 -25.47 23.95
N GLN A 135 -14.48 -26.11 23.23
CA GLN A 135 -13.52 -25.46 22.35
C GLN A 135 -14.21 -24.72 21.19
N LEU A 136 -15.28 -25.33 20.63
CA LEU A 136 -16.08 -24.67 19.60
C LEU A 136 -16.74 -23.39 20.14
N ALA A 137 -17.31 -23.44 21.34
CA ALA A 137 -17.93 -22.27 21.97
C ALA A 137 -16.89 -21.18 22.29
N GLN A 138 -15.65 -21.57 22.63
CA GLN A 138 -14.54 -20.64 22.82
C GLN A 138 -14.21 -19.91 21.53
N ALA A 139 -14.06 -20.62 20.42
CA ALA A 139 -13.80 -20.02 19.12
C ALA A 139 -14.96 -19.09 18.66
N GLN A 140 -16.20 -19.44 18.98
CA GLN A 140 -17.37 -18.58 18.73
C GLN A 140 -17.31 -17.27 19.52
N LEU A 141 -16.87 -17.32 20.79
CA LEU A 141 -16.66 -16.09 21.57
C LEU A 141 -15.57 -15.22 20.98
N GLU A 142 -14.43 -15.81 20.63
CA GLU A 142 -13.31 -15.08 20.00
C GLU A 142 -13.75 -14.39 18.70
N ALA A 143 -14.55 -15.07 17.88
CA ALA A 143 -15.12 -14.49 16.65
C ALA A 143 -16.07 -13.32 16.92
N ALA A 144 -16.92 -13.43 17.97
CA ALA A 144 -17.83 -12.35 18.35
C ALA A 144 -17.07 -11.13 18.90
N GLU A 145 -16.03 -11.34 19.71
CA GLU A 145 -15.17 -10.29 20.25
C GLU A 145 -14.38 -9.59 19.14
N LEU A 146 -13.87 -10.34 18.16
CA LEU A 146 -13.21 -9.79 16.98
C LEU A 146 -14.15 -8.88 16.19
N ASN A 147 -15.39 -9.33 15.93
CA ASN A 147 -16.38 -8.52 15.22
C ASN A 147 -16.75 -7.25 16.00
N LEU A 148 -16.84 -7.33 17.33
CA LEU A 148 -17.05 -6.15 18.17
C LEU A 148 -15.86 -5.18 18.08
N SER A 149 -14.63 -5.67 18.11
CA SER A 149 -13.45 -4.83 17.97
C SER A 149 -13.40 -4.11 16.61
N ARG A 150 -13.84 -4.79 15.54
CA ARG A 150 -13.90 -4.27 14.16
C ARG A 150 -14.99 -3.22 13.94
N THR A 151 -15.91 -3.01 14.90
CA THR A 151 -16.81 -1.85 14.86
C THR A 151 -16.07 -0.52 14.98
N ARG A 152 -14.85 -0.54 15.50
CA ARG A 152 -13.94 0.61 15.54
C ARG A 152 -12.99 0.53 14.37
N VAL A 153 -13.20 1.36 13.36
CA VAL A 153 -12.31 1.44 12.20
C VAL A 153 -11.18 2.40 12.52
N LEU A 154 -9.97 1.86 12.54
CA LEU A 154 -8.77 2.57 12.96
C LEU A 154 -7.85 2.85 11.77
N ALA A 155 -7.06 3.92 11.86
CA ALA A 155 -6.01 4.22 10.88
C ALA A 155 -4.94 3.12 10.88
N ALA A 156 -4.62 2.58 9.68
CA ALA A 156 -3.60 1.55 9.51
C ALA A 156 -2.18 2.12 9.49
N VAL A 157 -2.04 3.40 9.11
CA VAL A 157 -0.77 4.12 8.93
C VAL A 157 -0.88 5.55 9.45
N ASP A 158 0.28 6.21 9.57
CA ASP A 158 0.37 7.65 9.85
C ASP A 158 0.20 8.43 8.54
N GLY A 159 -0.72 9.41 8.53
CA GLY A 159 -0.95 10.15 7.29
C GLY A 159 -2.14 11.09 7.32
N TYR A 160 -2.57 11.53 6.15
CA TYR A 160 -3.70 12.43 6.01
C TYR A 160 -4.94 11.70 5.49
N VAL A 161 -6.06 11.91 6.16
CA VAL A 161 -7.38 11.46 5.69
C VAL A 161 -7.72 12.20 4.40
N THR A 162 -8.25 11.51 3.41
CA THR A 162 -8.72 12.10 2.16
C THR A 162 -9.97 11.38 1.65
N ASN A 163 -10.74 12.05 0.81
CA ASN A 163 -11.98 11.53 0.26
C ASN A 163 -12.95 11.01 1.34
N LEU A 164 -13.11 11.77 2.41
CA LEU A 164 -14.06 11.44 3.48
C LEU A 164 -15.49 11.51 2.94
N ASN A 165 -16.05 10.36 2.60
CA ASN A 165 -17.39 10.20 2.06
C ASN A 165 -18.25 9.34 2.98
N VAL A 166 -18.28 9.69 4.26
CA VAL A 166 -19.14 9.04 5.26
C VAL A 166 -19.53 10.04 6.33
N HIS A 167 -20.80 9.95 6.75
CA HIS A 167 -21.38 10.79 7.77
C HIS A 167 -22.03 9.95 8.85
N ARG A 168 -22.23 10.54 10.01
CA ARG A 168 -23.00 9.94 11.08
C ARG A 168 -24.42 9.65 10.61
N GLY A 169 -24.89 8.42 10.76
CA GLY A 169 -26.18 7.93 10.27
C GLY A 169 -26.10 7.15 8.96
N ASP A 170 -24.98 7.22 8.23
CA ASP A 170 -24.77 6.39 7.04
C ASP A 170 -24.65 4.91 7.40
N TYR A 171 -24.90 4.06 6.42
CA TYR A 171 -24.72 2.63 6.57
C TYR A 171 -23.41 2.18 5.89
N ALA A 172 -22.49 1.62 6.68
CA ALA A 172 -21.25 1.03 6.18
C ALA A 172 -21.48 -0.45 5.83
N ARG A 173 -20.99 -0.87 4.64
CA ARG A 173 -20.95 -2.26 4.21
C ARG A 173 -19.54 -2.78 4.23
N ILE A 174 -19.41 -4.09 4.49
CA ILE A 174 -18.11 -4.77 4.48
C ILE A 174 -17.41 -4.57 3.12
N GLY A 175 -16.14 -4.14 3.16
CA GLY A 175 -15.30 -3.96 1.98
C GLY A 175 -15.57 -2.69 1.17
N GLU A 176 -16.58 -1.89 1.52
CA GLU A 176 -16.86 -0.60 0.87
C GLU A 176 -15.98 0.49 1.46
N ALA A 177 -15.05 1.04 0.64
CA ALA A 177 -14.21 2.14 1.06
C ALA A 177 -15.05 3.42 1.27
N LYS A 178 -14.89 4.05 2.42
CA LYS A 178 -15.62 5.28 2.80
C LYS A 178 -14.71 6.50 2.90
N MET A 179 -13.43 6.30 3.00
CA MET A 179 -12.37 7.31 3.02
C MET A 179 -11.06 6.67 2.63
N ALA A 180 -10.01 7.45 2.48
CA ALA A 180 -8.66 6.93 2.30
C ALA A 180 -7.67 7.65 3.24
N VAL A 181 -6.54 7.03 3.51
CA VAL A 181 -5.42 7.64 4.23
C VAL A 181 -4.19 7.58 3.32
N VAL A 182 -3.60 8.74 3.07
CA VAL A 182 -2.34 8.85 2.32
C VAL A 182 -1.19 8.63 3.29
N ASP A 183 -0.42 7.57 3.10
CA ASP A 183 0.74 7.26 3.95
C ASP A 183 1.86 8.26 3.70
N MET A 184 2.20 9.04 4.73
CA MET A 184 3.23 10.07 4.63
C MET A 184 4.66 9.53 4.54
N ASN A 185 4.87 8.25 4.87
CA ASN A 185 6.18 7.61 4.84
C ASN A 185 6.43 6.86 3.52
N SER A 186 5.47 6.87 2.59
CA SER A 186 5.50 6.06 1.39
C SER A 186 5.75 6.83 0.09
N PHE A 187 6.09 8.11 0.15
CA PHE A 187 6.26 8.92 -1.05
C PHE A 187 7.40 8.44 -1.95
N TRP A 188 7.13 8.39 -3.25
CA TRP A 188 8.11 8.18 -4.31
C TRP A 188 7.76 9.03 -5.53
N VAL A 189 8.64 9.08 -6.52
CA VAL A 189 8.37 9.75 -7.79
C VAL A 189 8.48 8.76 -8.94
N TYR A 190 7.50 8.78 -9.85
CA TYR A 190 7.65 8.19 -11.18
C TYR A 190 8.13 9.25 -12.15
N GLY A 191 9.36 9.10 -12.65
CA GLY A 191 9.86 9.85 -13.80
C GLY A 191 9.58 9.08 -15.10
N PHE A 192 8.88 9.70 -16.05
CA PHE A 192 8.61 9.09 -17.36
C PHE A 192 9.68 9.50 -18.35
N PHE A 193 10.69 8.65 -18.53
CA PHE A 193 11.81 8.88 -19.41
C PHE A 193 11.57 8.33 -20.80
N GLU A 194 12.10 9.00 -21.82
CA GLU A 194 12.12 8.47 -23.18
C GLU A 194 13.00 7.22 -23.27
N GLU A 195 12.59 6.25 -24.07
CA GLU A 195 13.32 4.98 -24.28
C GLU A 195 14.78 5.20 -24.66
N THR A 196 15.07 6.27 -25.41
CA THR A 196 16.41 6.66 -25.83
C THR A 196 17.36 7.03 -24.70
N LYS A 197 16.81 7.43 -23.54
CA LYS A 197 17.58 7.83 -22.35
C LYS A 197 17.82 6.69 -21.37
N LEU A 198 17.11 5.57 -21.51
CA LEU A 198 17.23 4.42 -20.60
C LEU A 198 18.65 3.80 -20.53
N PRO A 199 19.42 3.73 -21.62
CA PRO A 199 20.78 3.18 -21.53
C PRO A 199 21.71 3.94 -20.58
N HIS A 200 21.39 5.21 -20.28
CA HIS A 200 22.16 6.08 -19.39
C HIS A 200 21.64 6.07 -17.94
N LEU A 201 20.62 5.25 -17.64
CA LEU A 201 20.02 5.13 -16.31
C LEU A 201 20.38 3.80 -15.66
N LYS A 202 20.90 3.86 -14.44
CA LYS A 202 21.17 2.68 -13.61
C LYS A 202 20.41 2.78 -12.30
N VAL A 203 20.03 1.63 -11.75
CA VAL A 203 19.50 1.55 -10.38
C VAL A 203 20.60 2.01 -9.41
N GLY A 204 20.23 2.90 -8.48
CA GLY A 204 21.14 3.53 -7.54
C GLY A 204 21.64 4.91 -7.96
N ASP A 205 21.43 5.34 -9.21
CA ASP A 205 21.85 6.67 -9.64
C ASP A 205 21.13 7.76 -8.86
N PRO A 206 21.86 8.78 -8.35
CA PRO A 206 21.26 9.89 -7.64
C PRO A 206 20.39 10.74 -8.58
N ALA A 207 19.31 11.26 -8.05
CA ALA A 207 18.33 12.07 -8.78
C ALA A 207 17.97 13.33 -8.01
N ASP A 208 17.96 14.46 -8.71
CA ASP A 208 17.40 15.70 -8.22
C ASP A 208 15.97 15.87 -8.77
N LEU A 209 15.05 16.16 -7.87
CA LEU A 209 13.61 16.26 -8.15
C LEU A 209 13.16 17.68 -7.86
N GLN A 210 13.02 18.47 -8.93
CA GLN A 210 12.60 19.86 -8.81
C GLN A 210 11.08 19.96 -8.88
N LEU A 211 10.45 20.28 -7.76
CA LEU A 211 9.01 20.52 -7.68
C LEU A 211 8.64 21.81 -8.44
N MET A 212 7.39 21.92 -8.86
CA MET A 212 6.87 23.15 -9.50
C MET A 212 6.83 24.34 -8.52
N SER A 213 6.83 24.08 -7.21
CA SER A 213 6.96 25.09 -6.15
C SER A 213 8.36 25.71 -6.05
N GLY A 214 9.37 25.08 -6.70
CA GLY A 214 10.76 25.53 -6.73
C GLY A 214 11.71 24.78 -5.81
N GLU A 215 11.18 23.96 -4.89
CA GLU A 215 12.01 23.14 -4.00
C GLU A 215 12.65 21.99 -4.76
N VAL A 216 13.85 21.61 -4.33
CA VAL A 216 14.60 20.48 -4.89
C VAL A 216 14.71 19.39 -3.83
N LEU A 217 14.11 18.24 -4.13
CA LEU A 217 14.24 17.04 -3.32
C LEU A 217 15.35 16.15 -3.90
N LYS A 218 15.98 15.37 -3.03
CA LYS A 218 16.99 14.40 -3.42
C LYS A 218 16.42 12.98 -3.30
N GLY A 219 16.86 12.14 -4.22
CA GLY A 219 16.49 10.75 -4.26
C GLY A 219 17.45 9.95 -5.11
N HIS A 220 17.13 8.68 -5.32
CA HIS A 220 17.89 7.79 -6.19
C HIS A 220 16.96 6.89 -7.00
N VAL A 221 17.44 6.41 -8.11
CA VAL A 221 16.71 5.47 -8.98
C VAL A 221 16.55 4.14 -8.22
N GLU A 222 15.32 3.81 -7.85
CA GLU A 222 14.98 2.56 -7.17
C GLU A 222 14.79 1.43 -8.17
N SER A 223 14.04 1.68 -9.24
CA SER A 223 13.77 0.67 -10.26
C SER A 223 13.34 1.29 -11.59
N ILE A 224 13.56 0.53 -12.67
CA ILE A 224 13.15 0.87 -14.04
C ILE A 224 12.10 -0.17 -14.45
N ALA A 225 10.92 0.27 -14.91
CA ALA A 225 9.86 -0.63 -15.33
C ALA A 225 10.31 -1.49 -16.52
N ARG A 226 9.99 -2.79 -16.46
CA ARG A 226 10.33 -3.76 -17.51
C ARG A 226 9.17 -4.01 -18.48
N GLY A 227 8.00 -3.42 -18.23
CA GLY A 227 6.83 -3.53 -19.08
C GLY A 227 6.06 -2.22 -19.08
N ILE A 228 5.61 -1.81 -20.25
CA ILE A 228 4.71 -0.69 -20.47
C ILE A 228 3.48 -1.19 -21.20
N TYR A 229 2.35 -0.56 -20.96
CA TYR A 229 1.13 -0.86 -21.71
C TYR A 229 1.28 -0.28 -23.12
N ASP A 230 1.21 -1.17 -24.11
CA ASP A 230 1.21 -0.78 -25.52
C ASP A 230 -0.22 -0.40 -25.91
N ARG A 231 -0.43 0.89 -26.24
CA ARG A 231 -1.72 1.39 -26.70
C ARG A 231 -2.10 0.93 -28.10
N ASP A 232 -1.08 0.62 -28.90
CA ASP A 232 -1.26 0.19 -30.29
C ASP A 232 -1.55 -1.31 -30.36
N ASN A 233 -1.40 -2.04 -29.27
CA ASN A 233 -1.75 -3.46 -29.15
C ASN A 233 -2.60 -3.71 -27.88
N PRO A 234 -3.85 -3.22 -27.83
CA PRO A 234 -4.74 -3.50 -26.72
C PRO A 234 -5.00 -5.01 -26.68
N GLN A 235 -4.84 -5.63 -25.52
CA GLN A 235 -5.24 -7.02 -25.32
C GLN A 235 -6.74 -7.13 -25.61
N SER A 236 -7.10 -7.76 -26.74
CA SER A 236 -8.49 -8.07 -27.03
C SER A 236 -9.00 -9.08 -25.99
N ARG A 237 -10.30 -9.01 -25.65
CA ARG A 237 -10.95 -9.99 -24.76
C ARG A 237 -10.83 -11.44 -25.28
N GLU A 238 -10.47 -11.62 -26.55
CA GLU A 238 -10.40 -12.88 -27.26
C GLU A 238 -8.98 -13.44 -27.38
N LEU A 239 -7.97 -12.83 -26.72
CA LEU A 239 -6.56 -13.24 -26.77
C LEU A 239 -5.96 -13.25 -28.19
N ILE A 240 -6.57 -12.58 -29.15
CA ILE A 240 -6.11 -12.41 -30.52
C ILE A 240 -5.48 -11.01 -30.62
N ALA A 241 -4.31 -10.88 -31.23
CA ALA A 241 -3.66 -9.60 -31.47
C ALA A 241 -4.53 -8.74 -32.40
N ASP A 242 -4.99 -7.58 -31.88
CA ASP A 242 -5.65 -6.57 -32.69
C ASP A 242 -4.55 -5.73 -33.36
N VAL A 243 -4.32 -5.99 -34.64
CA VAL A 243 -3.31 -5.27 -35.43
C VAL A 243 -3.95 -4.05 -36.05
N ASN A 244 -3.66 -2.87 -35.50
CA ASN A 244 -4.08 -1.62 -36.10
C ASN A 244 -3.25 -1.36 -37.36
N PRO A 245 -3.82 -1.35 -38.58
CA PRO A 245 -3.08 -1.18 -39.83
C PRO A 245 -2.61 0.25 -40.09
N THR A 246 -2.77 1.17 -39.14
CA THR A 246 -2.33 2.55 -39.28
C THR A 246 -0.81 2.65 -39.14
N PHE A 247 -0.16 2.94 -40.27
CA PHE A 247 1.27 3.20 -40.32
C PHE A 247 1.56 4.59 -39.74
N ASN A 248 2.06 4.64 -38.50
CA ASN A 248 2.53 5.89 -37.94
C ASN A 248 3.84 6.29 -38.61
N TRP A 249 3.79 7.33 -39.47
CA TRP A 249 4.95 7.89 -40.21
C TRP A 249 6.11 8.27 -39.29
N VAL A 250 5.82 8.71 -38.07
CA VAL A 250 6.83 9.06 -37.06
C VAL A 250 6.64 8.17 -35.85
N ARG A 251 7.62 7.30 -35.57
CA ARG A 251 7.68 6.55 -34.30
C ARG A 251 8.14 7.50 -33.20
N LEU A 252 7.25 7.86 -32.31
CA LEU A 252 7.60 8.59 -31.10
C LEU A 252 8.21 7.60 -30.09
N ALA A 253 9.30 8.03 -29.43
CA ALA A 253 9.90 7.25 -28.36
C ALA A 253 8.86 7.00 -27.26
N GLN A 254 8.76 5.75 -26.83
CA GLN A 254 7.88 5.38 -25.72
C GLN A 254 8.43 5.95 -24.41
N ARG A 255 7.53 6.24 -23.46
CA ARG A 255 7.90 6.72 -22.14
C ARG A 255 7.88 5.58 -21.14
N VAL A 256 9.01 5.31 -20.55
CA VAL A 256 9.18 4.24 -19.57
C VAL A 256 9.18 4.84 -18.15
N PRO A 257 8.32 4.37 -17.24
CA PRO A 257 8.32 4.85 -15.88
C PRO A 257 9.55 4.32 -15.11
N VAL A 258 10.25 5.25 -14.49
CA VAL A 258 11.38 4.99 -13.59
C VAL A 258 10.95 5.41 -12.20
N ARG A 259 11.01 4.48 -11.25
CA ARG A 259 10.68 4.75 -9.85
C ARG A 259 11.90 5.32 -9.14
N ILE A 260 11.71 6.43 -8.48
CA ILE A 260 12.73 7.16 -7.75
C ILE A 260 12.30 7.23 -6.29
N HIS A 261 13.14 6.70 -5.42
CA HIS A 261 12.97 6.79 -3.98
C HIS A 261 13.39 8.18 -3.50
N LEU A 262 12.65 8.76 -2.56
CA LEU A 262 13.01 10.03 -1.92
C LEU A 262 13.88 9.73 -0.69
N ASP A 263 15.12 10.23 -0.67
CA ASP A 263 16.05 9.96 0.44
C ASP A 263 15.64 10.72 1.71
N GLN A 264 15.22 11.97 1.54
CA GLN A 264 14.72 12.81 2.63
C GLN A 264 13.64 13.75 2.11
N VAL A 265 12.52 13.80 2.82
CA VAL A 265 11.48 14.81 2.61
C VAL A 265 11.57 15.81 3.74
N PRO A 266 11.96 17.07 3.48
CA PRO A 266 11.96 18.12 4.49
C PRO A 266 10.56 18.35 5.05
N GLN A 267 10.44 18.61 6.35
CA GLN A 267 9.13 18.76 7.01
C GLN A 267 8.34 20.00 6.56
N ASP A 268 9.03 20.99 6.00
CA ASP A 268 8.49 22.24 5.46
C ASP A 268 7.97 22.12 4.03
N VAL A 269 8.25 20.99 3.35
CA VAL A 269 7.80 20.74 1.98
C VAL A 269 6.45 20.03 1.99
N LEU A 270 5.43 20.71 1.48
CA LEU A 270 4.12 20.10 1.29
C LEU A 270 4.14 19.17 0.06
N LEU A 271 4.13 17.85 0.29
CA LEU A 271 3.97 16.86 -0.77
C LEU A 271 2.53 16.35 -0.82
N ALA A 272 1.98 16.30 -2.02
CA ALA A 272 0.72 15.64 -2.29
C ALA A 272 0.87 14.63 -3.44
N ALA A 273 0.25 13.49 -3.32
CA ALA A 273 0.19 12.51 -4.40
C ALA A 273 -0.50 13.13 -5.63
N GLY A 274 0.15 13.02 -6.79
CA GLY A 274 -0.31 13.66 -8.04
C GLY A 274 0.42 14.93 -8.42
N MET A 275 1.21 15.55 -7.54
CA MET A 275 2.06 16.69 -7.89
C MET A 275 3.05 16.32 -9.00
N THR A 276 3.43 17.32 -9.79
CA THR A 276 4.39 17.16 -10.89
C THR A 276 5.75 17.74 -10.50
N CYS A 277 6.82 17.13 -11.02
CA CYS A 277 8.18 17.61 -10.84
C CYS A 277 9.05 17.35 -12.08
N THR A 278 10.15 18.07 -12.18
CA THR A 278 11.23 17.75 -13.13
C THR A 278 12.21 16.81 -12.43
N VAL A 279 12.56 15.73 -13.10
CA VAL A 279 13.52 14.74 -12.61
C VAL A 279 14.80 14.85 -13.42
N ILE A 280 15.93 15.00 -12.75
CA ILE A 280 17.26 15.04 -13.34
C ILE A 280 18.06 13.94 -12.67
N VAL A 281 18.46 12.94 -13.43
CA VAL A 281 19.31 11.85 -12.93
C VAL A 281 20.75 12.16 -13.28
N ARG A 282 21.63 11.99 -12.30
CA ARG A 282 23.08 12.16 -12.50
C ARG A 282 23.75 10.80 -12.46
N PRO A 283 24.02 10.17 -13.62
CA PRO A 283 24.70 8.88 -13.63
C PRO A 283 26.02 8.98 -12.89
N VAL A 284 26.25 8.04 -11.96
CA VAL A 284 27.57 7.89 -11.35
C VAL A 284 28.41 7.19 -12.41
N ASP A 285 29.35 7.92 -13.03
CA ASP A 285 30.32 7.36 -13.97
C ASP A 285 30.99 6.14 -13.33
N GLY A 286 30.78 4.97 -13.96
CA GLY A 286 31.42 3.72 -13.60
C GLY A 286 32.67 3.47 -14.43
#